data_3ee708b72b3e78d59e57e7db9bc8488b
#
_entry.id   3ee708b72b3e78d59e57e7db9bc8488b
#
_cell.length_a   1.000
_cell.length_b   1.000
_cell.length_c   1.000
_cell.angle_alpha   90.00
_cell.angle_beta   90.00
_cell.angle_gamma   90.00
#
_symmetry.space_group_name_H-M   'P 1'
#
loop_
_entity.id
_entity.type
_entity.pdbx_description
1 polymer ?
#
loop_
_entity_poly.entity_id
_entity_poly.type
_entity_poly.pdbx_seq_one_letter_code
_entity_poly.pdbx_strand_id
1 'polypeptide(L)'
;MIILRLLCSKVVGCTGSRLEEKTAYLEHGIREVLTQNNIDFTINRVGSMISVHFDASPVTDFKSAAKGDNDTFRKFFHGLLHEGIYIAPSAYETWFITDALTYEDLDFTINAIDKVSKIL
;
A
#
# COMPACT_ATOMS: atom_id res chain seq x y z
N MET A 1 -9.10 -1.92 13.60
CA MET A 1 -8.76 -1.22 12.34
C MET A 1 -7.26 -1.24 12.12
N ILE A 2 -6.83 -1.63 10.93
CA ILE A 2 -5.41 -1.64 10.57
C ILE A 2 -5.08 -0.27 9.98
N ILE A 3 -4.04 0.39 10.52
CA ILE A 3 -3.62 1.71 10.09
C ILE A 3 -2.26 1.58 9.42
N LEU A 4 -2.23 1.77 8.11
CA LEU A 4 -1.00 1.84 7.31
C LEU A 4 -0.67 3.32 7.03
N ARG A 5 -0.62 4.12 8.08
CA ARG A 5 -0.39 5.56 7.96
C ARG A 5 1.03 5.94 8.33
N LEU A 6 1.47 7.03 7.71
CA LEU A 6 2.66 7.78 8.12
C LEU A 6 2.48 8.28 9.55
N LEU A 7 2.90 7.50 10.52
CA LEU A 7 3.20 8.03 11.83
C LEU A 7 4.69 8.36 11.80
N CYS A 8 4.97 9.64 11.69
CA CYS A 8 6.32 10.16 11.90
C CYS A 8 6.66 10.01 13.39
N SER A 9 6.67 8.79 13.88
CA SER A 9 7.15 8.50 15.20
C SER A 9 8.53 7.89 15.05
N LYS A 10 9.44 8.37 15.86
CA LYS A 10 10.78 7.82 16.01
C LYS A 10 10.68 6.30 16.12
N VAL A 11 10.99 5.61 15.05
CA VAL A 11 11.12 4.15 15.08
C VAL A 11 12.44 3.87 15.79
N VAL A 12 12.39 3.86 17.11
CA VAL A 12 13.53 3.50 17.92
C VAL A 12 13.51 1.99 18.10
N GLY A 13 14.53 1.30 17.59
CA GLY A 13 14.81 -0.08 17.94
C GLY A 13 14.27 -1.15 16.98
N CYS A 14 13.79 -0.82 15.78
CA CYS A 14 13.46 -1.83 14.78
C CYS A 14 14.69 -2.19 13.96
N THR A 15 15.04 -3.47 13.91
CA THR A 15 16.02 -3.96 12.97
C THR A 15 15.42 -3.86 11.56
N GLY A 16 16.10 -3.14 10.65
CA GLY A 16 15.62 -2.88 9.31
C GLY A 16 15.23 -4.12 8.51
N SER A 17 15.89 -5.28 8.77
CA SER A 17 15.61 -6.54 8.10
C SER A 17 14.19 -7.07 8.35
N ARG A 18 13.67 -6.96 9.57
CA ARG A 18 12.34 -7.45 9.94
C ARG A 18 11.23 -6.63 9.32
N LEU A 19 11.38 -5.30 9.33
CA LEU A 19 10.44 -4.38 8.67
C LEU A 19 10.48 -4.55 7.15
N GLU A 20 11.66 -4.74 6.60
CA GLU A 20 11.85 -4.96 5.17
C GLU A 20 11.19 -6.26 4.72
N GLU A 21 11.31 -7.34 5.48
CA GLU A 21 10.65 -8.62 5.21
C GLU A 21 9.13 -8.48 5.20
N LYS A 22 8.56 -7.80 6.20
CA LYS A 22 7.12 -7.54 6.27
C LYS A 22 6.63 -6.69 5.11
N THR A 23 7.38 -5.66 4.77
CA THR A 23 7.04 -4.76 3.66
C THR A 23 7.15 -5.48 2.32
N ALA A 24 8.17 -6.32 2.14
CA ALA A 24 8.32 -7.14 0.94
C ALA A 24 7.18 -8.16 0.81
N TYR A 25 6.76 -8.75 1.92
CA TYR A 25 5.61 -9.66 1.96
C TYR A 25 4.33 -8.96 1.51
N LEU A 26 4.07 -7.77 2.05
CA LEU A 26 2.91 -6.97 1.66
C LEU A 26 2.98 -6.57 0.18
N GLU A 27 4.13 -6.09 -0.27
CA GLU A 27 4.34 -5.73 -1.68
C GLU A 27 4.03 -6.90 -2.62
N HIS A 28 4.56 -8.07 -2.32
CA HIS A 28 4.33 -9.27 -3.13
C HIS A 28 2.83 -9.61 -3.20
N GLY A 29 2.14 -9.58 -2.07
CA GLY A 29 0.71 -9.83 -2.02
C GLY A 29 -0.10 -8.80 -2.80
N ILE A 30 0.23 -7.52 -2.70
CA ILE A 30 -0.43 -6.45 -3.45
C ILE A 30 -0.22 -6.64 -4.97
N ARG A 31 1.01 -6.91 -5.39
CA ARG A 31 1.31 -7.17 -6.81
C ARG A 31 0.49 -8.33 -7.35
N GLU A 32 0.43 -9.40 -6.59
CA GLU A 32 -0.29 -10.60 -7.00
C GLU A 32 -1.79 -10.33 -7.18
N VAL A 33 -2.45 -9.72 -6.20
CA VAL A 33 -3.89 -9.48 -6.26
C VAL A 33 -4.28 -8.42 -7.30
N LEU A 34 -3.49 -7.36 -7.46
CA LEU A 34 -3.75 -6.34 -8.47
C LEU A 34 -3.56 -6.89 -9.89
N THR A 35 -2.53 -7.73 -10.08
CA THR A 35 -2.30 -8.40 -11.36
C THR A 35 -3.44 -9.36 -11.70
N GLN A 36 -3.90 -10.15 -10.75
CA GLN A 36 -5.01 -11.08 -10.95
C GLN A 36 -6.31 -10.37 -11.31
N ASN A 37 -6.52 -9.17 -10.81
CA ASN A 37 -7.72 -8.37 -11.09
C ASN A 37 -7.56 -7.42 -12.28
N ASN A 38 -6.48 -7.54 -13.04
CA ASN A 38 -6.18 -6.75 -14.24
C ASN A 38 -6.17 -5.23 -13.97
N ILE A 39 -5.64 -4.82 -12.82
CA ILE A 39 -5.49 -3.41 -12.46
C ILE A 39 -4.09 -2.94 -12.88
N ASP A 40 -4.01 -1.82 -13.58
CA ASP A 40 -2.73 -1.16 -13.88
C ASP A 40 -2.19 -0.49 -12.60
N PHE A 41 -0.96 -0.81 -12.24
CA PHE A 41 -0.35 -0.26 -11.04
C PHE A 41 1.18 -0.19 -11.16
N THR A 42 1.75 0.66 -10.33
CA THR A 42 3.18 0.73 -10.05
C THR A 42 3.39 0.79 -8.54
N ILE A 43 4.29 -0.02 -8.02
CA ILE A 43 4.66 -0.01 -6.61
C ILE A 43 6.10 0.44 -6.47
N ASN A 44 6.32 1.45 -5.64
CA ASN A 44 7.65 1.87 -5.22
C ASN A 44 7.87 1.46 -3.78
N ARG A 45 9.02 0.87 -3.49
CA ARG A 45 9.39 0.45 -2.14
C ARG A 45 10.84 0.76 -1.83
N VAL A 46 11.08 1.33 -0.66
CA VAL A 46 12.41 1.53 -0.09
C VAL A 46 12.34 1.12 1.38
N GLY A 47 12.97 -0.01 1.73
CA GLY A 47 12.91 -0.53 3.09
C GLY A 47 11.49 -0.81 3.55
N SER A 48 11.04 -0.10 4.59
CA SER A 48 9.69 -0.20 5.15
C SER A 48 8.69 0.82 4.58
N MET A 49 9.12 1.57 3.58
CA MET A 49 8.27 2.56 2.89
C MET A 49 7.74 1.97 1.59
N ILE A 50 6.44 2.05 1.39
CA ILE A 50 5.79 1.54 0.18
C ILE A 50 4.74 2.52 -0.31
N SER A 51 4.65 2.69 -1.63
CA SER A 51 3.58 3.47 -2.26
C SER A 51 3.01 2.71 -3.44
N VAL A 52 1.70 2.83 -3.63
CA VAL A 52 0.96 2.20 -4.73
C VAL A 52 0.37 3.31 -5.59
N HIS A 53 0.65 3.26 -6.88
CA HIS A 53 0.14 4.20 -7.86
C HIS A 53 -0.66 3.43 -8.91
N PHE A 54 -1.84 3.93 -9.27
CA PHE A 54 -2.68 3.34 -10.30
C PHE A 54 -2.30 3.88 -11.67
N ASP A 55 -1.11 3.52 -12.10
CA ASP A 55 -0.52 3.84 -13.39
C ASP A 55 0.42 2.71 -13.78
N ALA A 56 0.36 2.28 -15.03
CA ALA A 56 1.29 1.27 -15.56
C ALA A 56 2.70 1.81 -15.81
N SER A 57 2.87 3.14 -15.85
CA SER A 57 4.15 3.78 -16.09
C SER A 57 4.96 3.94 -14.81
N PRO A 58 6.29 3.90 -14.86
CA PRO A 58 7.13 4.14 -13.69
C PRO A 58 6.88 5.51 -13.06
N VAL A 59 6.84 5.54 -11.73
CA VAL A 59 6.66 6.76 -10.94
C VAL A 59 7.98 7.09 -10.25
N THR A 60 8.62 8.18 -10.67
CA THR A 60 9.94 8.59 -10.19
C THR A 60 9.97 9.99 -9.56
N ASP A 61 8.92 10.79 -9.78
CA ASP A 61 8.79 12.14 -9.26
C ASP A 61 7.31 12.53 -9.12
N PHE A 62 7.06 13.75 -8.63
CA PHE A 62 5.68 14.25 -8.46
C PHE A 62 4.93 14.33 -9.80
N LYS A 63 5.63 14.72 -10.87
CA LYS A 63 5.00 14.86 -12.19
C LYS A 63 4.50 13.52 -12.73
N SER A 64 5.29 12.45 -12.57
CA SER A 64 4.87 11.10 -12.95
C SER A 64 3.80 10.55 -12.01
N ALA A 65 3.87 10.85 -10.71
CA ALA A 65 2.83 10.46 -9.76
C ALA A 65 1.47 11.12 -10.06
N ALA A 66 1.49 12.37 -10.54
CA ALA A 66 0.28 13.12 -10.88
C ALA A 66 -0.49 12.53 -12.07
N LYS A 67 0.12 11.66 -12.86
CA LYS A 67 -0.53 10.97 -13.98
C LYS A 67 -1.40 9.80 -13.53
N GLY A 68 -1.28 9.37 -12.28
CA GLY A 68 -2.07 8.27 -11.75
C GLY A 68 -3.57 8.57 -11.74
N ASP A 69 -4.36 7.51 -11.76
CA ASP A 69 -5.83 7.60 -11.74
C ASP A 69 -6.33 7.91 -10.33
N ASN A 70 -6.63 9.18 -10.08
CA ASN A 70 -7.13 9.63 -8.78
C ASN A 70 -8.53 9.10 -8.44
N ASP A 71 -9.36 8.83 -9.43
CA ASP A 71 -10.69 8.26 -9.20
C ASP A 71 -10.57 6.80 -8.75
N THR A 72 -9.70 6.04 -9.36
CA THR A 72 -9.37 4.67 -8.92
C THR A 72 -8.78 4.69 -7.52
N PHE A 73 -7.87 5.60 -7.22
CA PHE A 73 -7.32 5.74 -5.86
C PHE A 73 -8.40 6.06 -4.83
N ARG A 74 -9.32 6.95 -5.16
CA ARG A 74 -10.43 7.31 -4.27
C ARG A 74 -11.30 6.09 -3.94
N LYS A 75 -11.67 5.31 -4.94
CA LYS A 75 -12.43 4.07 -4.75
C LYS A 75 -11.65 3.06 -3.90
N PHE A 76 -10.37 2.94 -4.16
CA PHE A 76 -9.46 2.08 -3.42
C PHE A 76 -9.38 2.50 -1.94
N PHE A 77 -9.17 3.78 -1.67
CA PHE A 77 -9.11 4.32 -0.31
C PHE A 77 -10.41 4.07 0.46
N HIS A 78 -11.55 4.44 -0.11
CA HIS A 78 -12.84 4.26 0.56
C HIS A 78 -13.22 2.78 0.70
N GLY A 79 -12.91 1.95 -0.28
CA GLY A 79 -13.13 0.52 -0.20
C GLY A 79 -12.33 -0.12 0.93
N LEU A 80 -11.06 0.22 1.06
CA LEU A 80 -10.22 -0.27 2.15
C LEU A 80 -10.69 0.25 3.51
N LEU A 81 -11.10 1.50 3.59
CA LEU A 81 -11.64 2.06 4.83
C LEU A 81 -12.90 1.29 5.27
N HIS A 82 -13.76 0.94 4.33
CA HIS A 82 -14.95 0.13 4.61
C HIS A 82 -14.57 -1.28 5.11
N GLU A 83 -13.48 -1.85 4.63
CA GLU A 83 -12.96 -3.14 5.09
C GLU A 83 -12.18 -3.04 6.42
N GLY A 84 -12.06 -1.84 6.99
CA GLY A 84 -11.37 -1.63 8.27
C GLY A 84 -9.88 -1.33 8.12
N ILE A 85 -9.42 -0.92 6.93
CA ILE A 85 -8.02 -0.57 6.68
C ILE A 85 -7.94 0.92 6.35
N TYR A 86 -7.10 1.63 7.10
CA TYR A 86 -6.84 3.05 6.86
C TYR A 86 -5.44 3.21 6.26
N ILE A 87 -5.39 3.64 5.00
CA ILE A 87 -4.14 4.01 4.32
C ILE A 87 -4.01 5.54 4.28
N ALA A 88 -2.85 6.02 3.82
CA ALA A 88 -2.67 7.45 3.60
C ALA A 88 -3.74 7.97 2.62
N PRO A 89 -4.42 9.11 2.94
CA PRO A 89 -5.57 9.57 2.17
C PRO A 89 -5.23 10.21 0.83
N SER A 90 -3.95 10.37 0.52
CA SER A 90 -3.49 10.96 -0.74
C SER A 90 -2.71 9.94 -1.57
N ALA A 91 -2.95 9.90 -2.87
CA ALA A 91 -2.20 9.09 -3.81
C ALA A 91 -0.71 9.44 -3.87
N TYR A 92 -0.32 10.58 -3.32
CA TYR A 92 1.08 11.06 -3.31
C TYR A 92 1.81 10.72 -2.01
N GLU A 93 1.13 10.11 -1.05
CA GLU A 93 1.74 9.75 0.23
C GLU A 93 2.30 8.34 0.21
N THR A 94 3.35 8.13 0.97
CA THR A 94 3.97 6.82 1.18
C THR A 94 3.41 6.20 2.47
N TRP A 95 3.19 4.90 2.43
CA TRP A 95 2.80 4.13 3.62
C TRP A 95 4.05 3.65 4.35
N PHE A 96 4.01 3.71 5.66
CA PHE A 96 5.07 3.19 6.52
C PHE A 96 4.57 1.93 7.22
N ILE A 97 5.29 0.84 7.01
CA ILE A 97 4.99 -0.43 7.67
C ILE A 97 5.69 -0.44 9.02
N THR A 98 4.95 -0.76 10.06
CA THR A 98 5.47 -0.82 11.42
C THR A 98 5.64 -2.25 11.88
N ASP A 99 6.54 -2.47 12.85
CA ASP A 99 6.76 -3.79 13.43
C ASP A 99 5.56 -4.28 14.27
N ALA A 100 4.66 -3.37 14.64
CA ALA A 100 3.42 -3.73 15.32
C ALA A 100 2.44 -4.52 14.42
N LEU A 101 2.57 -4.41 13.11
CA LEU A 101 1.78 -5.20 12.18
C LEU A 101 2.26 -6.64 12.16
N THR A 102 1.35 -7.58 12.39
CA THR A 102 1.62 -9.00 12.29
C THR A 102 1.44 -9.49 10.87
N TYR A 103 1.94 -10.69 10.54
CA TYR A 103 1.66 -11.30 9.24
C TYR A 103 0.17 -11.56 9.03
N GLU A 104 -0.56 -11.82 10.10
CA GLU A 104 -2.02 -11.94 10.04
C GLU A 104 -2.67 -10.61 9.62
N ASP A 105 -2.20 -9.48 10.15
CA ASP A 105 -2.65 -8.15 9.74
C ASP A 105 -2.32 -7.89 8.26
N LEU A 106 -1.14 -8.30 7.81
CA LEU A 106 -0.74 -8.16 6.40
C LEU A 106 -1.60 -9.01 5.48
N ASP A 107 -1.90 -10.25 5.87
CA ASP A 107 -2.80 -11.13 5.11
C ASP A 107 -4.21 -10.55 5.03
N PHE A 108 -4.72 -10.03 6.14
CA PHE A 108 -6.01 -9.34 6.18
C PHE A 108 -6.02 -8.15 5.21
N THR A 109 -4.95 -7.38 5.17
CA THR A 109 -4.79 -6.24 4.26
C THR A 109 -4.78 -6.69 2.80
N ILE A 110 -4.03 -7.73 2.47
CA ILE A 110 -3.95 -8.27 1.10
C ILE A 110 -5.33 -8.78 0.65
N ASN A 111 -6.05 -9.48 1.51
CA ASN A 111 -7.39 -9.97 1.21
C ASN A 111 -8.38 -8.84 1.00
N ALA A 112 -8.28 -7.77 1.78
CA ALA A 112 -9.12 -6.58 1.61
C ALA A 112 -8.81 -5.88 0.28
N ILE A 113 -7.55 -5.77 -0.07
CA ILE A 113 -7.13 -5.19 -1.37
C ILE A 113 -7.68 -6.03 -2.53
N ASP A 114 -7.65 -7.35 -2.41
CA ASP A 114 -8.24 -8.23 -3.42
C ASP A 114 -9.73 -7.96 -3.61
N LYS A 115 -10.50 -7.90 -2.52
CA LYS A 115 -11.93 -7.60 -2.58
C LYS A 115 -12.22 -6.25 -3.23
N VAL A 116 -11.49 -5.21 -2.81
CA VAL A 116 -11.67 -3.85 -3.34
C VAL A 116 -11.27 -3.78 -4.81
N SER A 117 -10.23 -4.48 -5.20
CA SER A 117 -9.74 -4.50 -6.59
C SER A 117 -10.78 -5.03 -7.57
N LYS A 118 -11.67 -5.90 -7.12
CA LYS A 118 -12.73 -6.46 -7.98
C LYS A 118 -13.79 -5.44 -8.38
N ILE A 119 -13.86 -4.31 -7.70
CA ILE A 119 -14.84 -3.24 -7.98
C ILE A 119 -14.21 -1.95 -8.53
N LEU A 120 -12.91 -1.96 -8.76
CA LEU A 120 -12.19 -0.81 -9.33
C LEU A 120 -12.40 -0.66 -10.83
#